data_fcbd67e023939267948cf3e26ef0a17c
#
_entry.id   fcbd67e023939267948cf3e26ef0a17c
#
_cell.length_a   1.000
_cell.length_b   1.000
_cell.length_c   1.000
_cell.angle_alpha   90.00
_cell.angle_beta   90.00
_cell.angle_gamma   90.00
#
_symmetry.space_group_name_H-M   'P 1'
#
loop_
_entity.id
_entity.type
_entity.pdbx_description
1 polymer ?
#
loop_
_entity_poly.entity_id
_entity_poly.type
_entity_poly.pdbx_seq_one_letter_code
_entity_poly.pdbx_strand_id
1 'polypeptide(L)'
;SAGDIATARFLIENGGNEELTPEAREAVRRHDYQRLSAMTGYCRTTACLRGRILDYFGQPHDASCGSCGNCRGEFASEDITVSAQMILSCVVRVREKLGYYVGKTLIVQVLRGSRDQRVRDLGLDKLSTFGLMAQLSAGRVRELMEYLELEGFLRINPAHSTLEPAGKARSLLFEGERLSMPLRKDRVREKKPASKGTALPEAREERLLAALRTLRARLAQAEGVPAYIVFSNATLADMARRAPRTMEAFLEVSGVGRV
;
A
#
# COMPACT_ATOMS: atom_id res chain seq x y z
N SER A 1 -1.83 -3.47 -1.85
CA SER A 1 -0.45 -2.99 -2.00
C SER A 1 -0.17 -2.58 -3.45
N ALA A 2 1.00 -1.96 -3.72
CA ALA A 2 1.41 -1.64 -5.10
C ALA A 2 1.57 -2.91 -5.96
N GLY A 3 1.96 -4.02 -5.34
CA GLY A 3 2.04 -5.34 -5.99
C GLY A 3 0.68 -5.84 -6.46
N ASP A 4 -0.36 -5.70 -5.63
CA ASP A 4 -1.71 -6.15 -6.00
C ASP A 4 -2.26 -5.35 -7.20
N ILE A 5 -1.97 -4.05 -7.25
CA ILE A 5 -2.34 -3.19 -8.39
C ILE A 5 -1.61 -3.63 -9.66
N ALA A 6 -0.33 -3.96 -9.57
CA ALA A 6 0.45 -4.46 -10.71
C ALA A 6 -0.10 -5.80 -11.21
N THR A 7 -0.41 -6.72 -10.29
CA THR A 7 -1.04 -8.01 -10.62
C THR A 7 -2.41 -7.82 -11.27
N ALA A 8 -3.26 -6.94 -10.73
CA ALA A 8 -4.56 -6.65 -11.32
C ALA A 8 -4.44 -6.06 -12.73
N ARG A 9 -3.49 -5.14 -12.95
CA ARG A 9 -3.21 -4.62 -14.30
C ARG A 9 -2.77 -5.70 -15.27
N PHE A 10 -1.84 -6.55 -14.84
CA PHE A 10 -1.37 -7.68 -15.64
C PHE A 10 -2.54 -8.60 -16.05
N LEU A 11 -3.45 -8.90 -15.13
CA LEU A 11 -4.63 -9.71 -15.43
C LEU A 11 -5.59 -9.02 -16.39
N ILE A 12 -5.79 -7.69 -16.29
CA ILE A 12 -6.61 -6.91 -17.22
C ILE A 12 -5.99 -6.91 -18.63
N GLU A 13 -4.67 -6.82 -18.73
CA GLU A 13 -3.96 -6.77 -20.01
C GLU A 13 -3.90 -8.14 -20.70
N ASN A 14 -3.71 -9.20 -19.92
CA ASN A 14 -3.50 -10.56 -20.42
C ASN A 14 -4.71 -11.49 -20.26
N GLY A 15 -5.75 -11.05 -19.52
CA GLY A 15 -7.00 -11.77 -19.36
C GLY A 15 -7.99 -11.29 -20.43
N GLY A 16 -8.22 -12.04 -21.47
CA GLY A 16 -9.20 -11.72 -22.50
C GLY A 16 -10.04 -12.93 -22.85
N ASN A 17 -11.35 -12.75 -23.02
CA ASN A 17 -12.17 -13.77 -23.67
C ASN A 17 -11.92 -13.70 -25.17
N GLU A 18 -11.33 -14.75 -25.75
CA GLU A 18 -10.99 -14.83 -27.17
C GLU A 18 -12.23 -14.84 -28.07
N GLU A 19 -13.41 -15.12 -27.53
CA GLU A 19 -14.69 -15.11 -28.24
C GLU A 19 -15.22 -13.70 -28.53
N LEU A 20 -14.67 -12.67 -27.84
CA LEU A 20 -15.11 -11.29 -28.02
C LEU A 20 -14.42 -10.65 -29.25
N THR A 21 -15.15 -9.74 -29.92
CA THR A 21 -14.55 -8.89 -30.96
C THR A 21 -13.48 -7.95 -30.37
N PRO A 22 -12.52 -7.45 -31.18
CA PRO A 22 -11.49 -6.54 -30.71
C PRO A 22 -12.06 -5.29 -29.99
N GLU A 23 -13.16 -4.72 -30.49
CA GLU A 23 -13.82 -3.56 -29.94
C GLU A 23 -14.48 -3.89 -28.58
N ALA A 24 -15.12 -5.06 -28.47
CA ALA A 24 -15.72 -5.53 -27.24
C ALA A 24 -14.66 -5.81 -26.18
N ARG A 25 -13.52 -6.41 -26.54
CA ARG A 25 -12.38 -6.61 -25.64
C ARG A 25 -11.82 -5.30 -25.11
N GLU A 26 -11.69 -4.29 -25.95
CA GLU A 26 -11.21 -2.97 -25.51
C GLU A 26 -12.20 -2.26 -24.60
N ALA A 27 -13.51 -2.42 -24.83
CA ALA A 27 -14.56 -1.88 -23.95
C ALA A 27 -14.52 -2.55 -22.56
N VAL A 28 -14.38 -3.87 -22.51
CA VAL A 28 -14.22 -4.62 -21.23
C VAL A 28 -12.95 -4.17 -20.51
N ARG A 29 -11.81 -4.10 -21.20
CA ARG A 29 -10.55 -3.65 -20.64
C ARG A 29 -10.65 -2.26 -20.01
N ARG A 30 -11.28 -1.31 -20.72
CA ARG A 30 -11.51 0.05 -20.22
C ARG A 30 -12.36 0.03 -18.95
N HIS A 31 -13.41 -0.77 -18.92
CA HIS A 31 -14.28 -0.91 -17.76
C HIS A 31 -13.55 -1.53 -16.56
N ASP A 32 -12.72 -2.52 -16.78
CA ASP A 32 -11.91 -3.15 -15.73
C ASP A 32 -10.85 -2.20 -15.16
N TYR A 33 -10.24 -1.36 -16.00
CA TYR A 33 -9.38 -0.27 -15.52
C TYR A 33 -10.13 0.77 -14.70
N GLN A 34 -11.38 1.10 -15.06
CA GLN A 34 -12.22 1.99 -14.25
C GLN A 34 -12.52 1.37 -12.88
N ARG A 35 -12.85 0.09 -12.82
CA ARG A 35 -13.07 -0.65 -11.56
C ARG A 35 -11.80 -0.67 -10.69
N LEU A 36 -10.66 -0.97 -11.29
CA LEU A 36 -9.37 -0.95 -10.58
C LEU A 36 -9.06 0.44 -10.04
N SER A 37 -9.31 1.49 -10.81
CA SER A 37 -9.14 2.88 -10.39
C SER A 37 -10.07 3.24 -9.23
N ALA A 38 -11.34 2.87 -9.30
CA ALA A 38 -12.32 3.11 -8.24
C ALA A 38 -11.92 2.39 -6.94
N MET A 39 -11.51 1.12 -7.03
CA MET A 39 -11.05 0.35 -5.86
C MET A 39 -9.75 0.91 -5.27
N THR A 40 -8.82 1.33 -6.10
CA THR A 40 -7.59 1.98 -5.66
C THR A 40 -7.89 3.30 -4.96
N GLY A 41 -8.79 4.10 -5.51
CA GLY A 41 -9.26 5.34 -4.90
C GLY A 41 -9.95 5.09 -3.55
N TYR A 42 -10.78 4.06 -3.45
CA TYR A 42 -11.40 3.64 -2.18
C TYR A 42 -10.35 3.26 -1.11
N CYS A 43 -9.32 2.52 -1.49
CA CYS A 43 -8.26 2.13 -0.54
C CYS A 43 -7.42 3.30 -0.03
N ARG A 44 -7.35 4.39 -0.78
CA ARG A 44 -6.47 5.54 -0.50
C ARG A 44 -7.22 6.76 0.04
N THR A 45 -8.54 6.80 -0.10
CA THR A 45 -9.33 7.96 0.32
C THR A 45 -9.27 8.18 1.82
N THR A 46 -9.25 9.43 2.23
CA THR A 46 -9.48 9.89 3.61
C THR A 46 -10.90 10.36 3.85
N ALA A 47 -11.69 10.50 2.78
CA ALA A 47 -13.12 10.79 2.86
C ALA A 47 -13.92 9.60 3.41
N CYS A 48 -15.21 9.81 3.64
CA CYS A 48 -16.10 8.77 4.15
C CYS A 48 -16.06 7.52 3.26
N LEU A 49 -15.65 6.37 3.82
CA LEU A 49 -15.58 5.12 3.07
C LEU A 49 -16.95 4.66 2.57
N ARG A 50 -18.01 4.83 3.39
CA ARG A 50 -19.38 4.53 2.98
C ARG A 50 -19.86 5.45 1.87
N GLY A 51 -19.58 6.75 2.00
CA GLY A 51 -19.88 7.73 0.95
C GLY A 51 -19.20 7.37 -0.36
N ARG A 52 -17.93 6.97 -0.32
CA ARG A 52 -17.19 6.55 -1.52
C ARG A 52 -17.80 5.35 -2.24
N ILE A 53 -18.38 4.40 -1.48
CA ILE A 53 -19.13 3.27 -2.07
C ILE A 53 -20.43 3.76 -2.72
N LEU A 54 -21.18 4.63 -2.03
CA LEU A 54 -22.42 5.18 -2.54
C LEU A 54 -22.22 6.03 -3.79
N ASP A 55 -21.13 6.85 -3.84
CA ASP A 55 -20.71 7.57 -5.04
C ASP A 55 -20.49 6.64 -6.25
N TYR A 56 -19.82 5.53 -6.01
CA TYR A 56 -19.56 4.55 -7.08
C TYR A 56 -20.86 3.98 -7.69
N PHE A 57 -21.89 3.83 -6.87
CA PHE A 57 -23.21 3.37 -7.31
C PHE A 57 -24.18 4.52 -7.66
N GLY A 58 -23.71 5.77 -7.69
CA GLY A 58 -24.53 6.94 -8.05
C GLY A 58 -25.60 7.28 -7.02
N GLN A 59 -25.43 6.88 -5.76
CA GLN A 59 -26.39 7.18 -4.69
C GLN A 59 -25.97 8.43 -3.89
N PRO A 60 -26.90 9.35 -3.65
CA PRO A 60 -26.65 10.50 -2.79
C PRO A 60 -26.37 10.06 -1.36
N HIS A 61 -25.48 10.77 -0.69
CA HIS A 61 -25.11 10.48 0.70
C HIS A 61 -24.59 11.74 1.43
N ASP A 62 -24.58 11.67 2.75
CA ASP A 62 -23.97 12.69 3.58
C ASP A 62 -22.43 12.65 3.48
N ALA A 63 -21.78 13.78 3.73
CA ALA A 63 -20.31 13.89 3.72
C ALA A 63 -19.63 12.95 4.72
N SER A 64 -20.31 12.54 5.79
CA SER A 64 -19.81 11.66 6.84
C SER A 64 -20.88 10.70 7.33
N CYS A 65 -20.55 9.42 7.43
CA CYS A 65 -21.44 8.42 8.01
C CYS A 65 -21.26 8.25 9.55
N GLY A 66 -20.29 8.92 10.16
CA GLY A 66 -19.99 8.82 11.59
C GLY A 66 -19.49 7.45 12.07
N SER A 67 -19.53 6.39 11.25
CA SER A 67 -19.28 5.01 11.67
C SER A 67 -18.09 4.33 11.00
N CYS A 68 -17.69 4.73 9.80
CA CYS A 68 -16.56 4.12 9.11
C CYS A 68 -15.22 4.49 9.72
N GLY A 69 -14.17 3.73 9.36
CA GLY A 69 -12.82 3.94 9.89
C GLY A 69 -12.26 5.34 9.61
N ASN A 70 -12.64 5.97 8.50
CA ASN A 70 -12.21 7.33 8.18
C ASN A 70 -13.00 8.37 8.98
N CYS A 71 -14.32 8.22 9.11
CA CYS A 71 -15.14 9.15 9.91
C CYS A 71 -14.81 9.10 11.41
N ARG A 72 -14.35 7.95 11.91
CA ARG A 72 -13.91 7.76 13.31
C ARG A 72 -12.42 7.99 13.50
N GLY A 73 -11.66 8.08 12.41
CA GLY A 73 -10.23 8.30 12.44
C GLY A 73 -9.90 9.74 12.77
N GLU A 74 -8.89 9.94 13.61
CA GLU A 74 -8.26 11.23 13.74
C GLU A 74 -7.18 11.37 12.66
N PHE A 75 -7.29 12.40 11.83
CA PHE A 75 -6.27 12.75 10.85
C PHE A 75 -5.51 13.98 11.37
N ALA A 76 -4.19 13.92 11.31
CA ALA A 76 -3.34 15.12 11.36
C ALA A 76 -3.21 15.66 9.94
N SER A 77 -3.17 16.96 9.78
CA SER A 77 -2.85 17.60 8.50
C SER A 77 -1.37 17.95 8.47
N GLU A 78 -0.65 17.49 7.45
CA GLU A 78 0.74 17.87 7.19
C GLU A 78 0.77 18.78 5.96
N ASP A 79 1.38 19.98 6.09
CA ASP A 79 1.65 20.80 4.92
C ASP A 79 2.78 20.18 4.11
N ILE A 80 2.45 19.69 2.93
CA ILE A 80 3.39 19.06 1.99
C ILE A 80 3.69 19.95 0.77
N THR A 81 3.31 21.23 0.80
CA THR A 81 3.43 22.15 -0.32
C THR A 81 4.84 22.16 -0.90
N VAL A 82 5.86 22.38 -0.06
CA VAL A 82 7.26 22.42 -0.50
C VAL A 82 7.71 21.04 -1.06
N SER A 83 7.34 19.96 -0.39
CA SER A 83 7.67 18.60 -0.87
C SER A 83 7.03 18.31 -2.22
N ALA A 84 5.80 18.72 -2.42
CA ALA A 84 5.09 18.56 -3.68
C ALA A 84 5.72 19.40 -4.81
N GLN A 85 6.09 20.64 -4.53
CA GLN A 85 6.83 21.49 -5.47
C GLN A 85 8.18 20.89 -5.87
N MET A 86 8.94 20.33 -4.91
CA MET A 86 10.20 19.63 -5.19
C MET A 86 10.00 18.44 -6.13
N ILE A 87 8.96 17.63 -5.91
CA ILE A 87 8.63 16.48 -6.74
C ILE A 87 8.25 16.93 -8.16
N LEU A 88 7.32 17.86 -8.29
CA LEU A 88 6.86 18.39 -9.58
C LEU A 88 8.01 19.04 -10.37
N SER A 89 8.83 19.87 -9.70
CA SER A 89 10.01 20.49 -10.31
C SER A 89 11.02 19.44 -10.78
N CYS A 90 11.21 18.36 -10.03
CA CYS A 90 12.09 17.27 -10.44
C CYS A 90 11.57 16.59 -11.71
N VAL A 91 10.28 16.26 -11.79
CA VAL A 91 9.67 15.65 -12.98
C VAL A 91 9.86 16.54 -14.21
N VAL A 92 9.61 17.84 -14.09
CA VAL A 92 9.79 18.81 -15.20
C VAL A 92 11.25 18.89 -15.63
N ARG A 93 12.19 19.06 -14.69
CA ARG A 93 13.62 19.21 -15.01
C ARG A 93 14.26 17.94 -15.58
N VAL A 94 13.82 16.77 -15.13
CA VAL A 94 14.25 15.49 -15.72
C VAL A 94 13.78 15.39 -17.17
N ARG A 95 12.53 15.76 -17.45
CA ARG A 95 12.01 15.81 -18.82
C ARG A 95 12.75 16.82 -19.69
N GLU A 96 13.04 18.02 -19.17
CA GLU A 96 13.83 19.02 -19.90
C GLU A 96 15.23 18.54 -20.23
N LYS A 97 15.87 17.82 -19.31
CA LYS A 97 17.22 17.26 -19.47
C LYS A 97 17.26 16.11 -20.49
N LEU A 98 16.29 15.20 -20.44
CA LEU A 98 16.27 13.97 -21.23
C LEU A 98 15.47 14.07 -22.52
N GLY A 99 14.55 15.04 -22.62
CA GLY A 99 13.59 15.15 -23.73
C GLY A 99 12.34 14.27 -23.58
N TYR A 100 12.28 13.39 -22.56
CA TYR A 100 11.16 12.47 -22.32
C TYR A 100 10.89 12.31 -20.81
N TYR A 101 9.68 11.85 -20.47
CA TYR A 101 9.31 11.53 -19.10
C TYR A 101 9.84 10.15 -18.70
N VAL A 102 10.06 9.97 -17.40
CA VAL A 102 10.59 8.73 -16.81
C VAL A 102 9.67 8.16 -15.74
N GLY A 103 9.92 6.92 -15.34
CA GLY A 103 9.15 6.25 -14.29
C GLY A 103 9.45 6.78 -12.88
N LYS A 104 8.53 6.55 -11.94
CA LYS A 104 8.63 6.98 -10.53
C LYS A 104 9.95 6.63 -9.86
N THR A 105 10.47 5.43 -10.10
CA THR A 105 11.68 4.94 -9.43
C THR A 105 12.88 5.86 -9.69
N LEU A 106 13.06 6.30 -10.93
CA LEU A 106 14.17 7.20 -11.28
C LEU A 106 14.00 8.59 -10.65
N ILE A 107 12.77 9.12 -10.62
CA ILE A 107 12.48 10.39 -9.92
C ILE A 107 12.79 10.28 -8.42
N VAL A 108 12.40 9.17 -7.76
CA VAL A 108 12.74 8.92 -6.35
C VAL A 108 14.27 8.87 -6.14
N GLN A 109 14.99 8.21 -7.04
CA GLN A 109 16.46 8.14 -6.98
C GLN A 109 17.11 9.51 -7.09
N VAL A 110 16.65 10.35 -8.02
CA VAL A 110 17.15 11.74 -8.19
C VAL A 110 16.86 12.57 -6.95
N LEU A 111 15.61 12.60 -6.48
CA LEU A 111 15.22 13.39 -5.31
C LEU A 111 15.97 12.98 -4.04
N ARG A 112 16.32 11.70 -3.90
CA ARG A 112 17.06 11.19 -2.76
C ARG A 112 18.58 11.28 -2.92
N GLY A 113 19.09 11.77 -4.04
CA GLY A 113 20.52 11.86 -4.28
C GLY A 113 21.20 10.48 -4.39
N SER A 114 20.56 9.53 -5.07
CA SER A 114 21.10 8.18 -5.25
C SER A 114 22.37 8.19 -6.07
N ARG A 115 23.36 7.38 -5.64
CA ARG A 115 24.61 7.13 -6.38
C ARG A 115 24.47 6.05 -7.46
N ASP A 116 23.24 5.72 -7.84
CA ASP A 116 22.94 4.74 -8.87
C ASP A 116 23.62 5.11 -10.20
N GLN A 117 24.19 4.11 -10.89
CA GLN A 117 24.92 4.33 -12.13
C GLN A 117 24.06 5.01 -13.19
N ARG A 118 22.79 4.59 -13.30
CA ARG A 118 21.84 5.15 -14.26
C ARG A 118 21.58 6.64 -14.04
N VAL A 119 21.55 7.11 -12.79
CA VAL A 119 21.37 8.54 -12.46
C VAL A 119 22.56 9.34 -12.98
N ARG A 120 23.78 8.83 -12.83
CA ARG A 120 25.02 9.46 -13.30
C ARG A 120 25.16 9.43 -14.81
N ASP A 121 24.91 8.29 -15.45
CA ASP A 121 25.01 8.13 -16.90
C ASP A 121 24.06 9.06 -17.63
N LEU A 122 22.88 9.33 -17.07
CA LEU A 122 21.91 10.28 -17.59
C LEU A 122 22.21 11.75 -17.17
N GLY A 123 23.26 11.99 -16.36
CA GLY A 123 23.63 13.32 -15.87
C GLY A 123 22.58 13.98 -14.98
N LEU A 124 21.74 13.18 -14.32
CA LEU A 124 20.65 13.65 -13.44
C LEU A 124 21.16 14.07 -12.06
N ASP A 125 22.36 13.65 -11.69
CA ASP A 125 23.08 14.08 -10.50
C ASP A 125 23.47 15.58 -10.52
N LYS A 126 23.43 16.20 -11.71
CA LYS A 126 23.73 17.63 -11.89
C LYS A 126 22.48 18.52 -11.83
N LEU A 127 21.31 17.94 -11.69
CA LEU A 127 20.07 18.70 -11.56
C LEU A 127 19.99 19.41 -10.20
N SER A 128 19.46 20.63 -10.17
CA SER A 128 19.23 21.37 -8.93
C SER A 128 18.24 20.69 -7.99
N THR A 129 17.49 19.70 -8.47
CA THR A 129 16.57 18.88 -7.67
C THR A 129 17.22 17.59 -7.14
N PHE A 130 18.49 17.33 -7.47
CA PHE A 130 19.20 16.16 -6.98
C PHE A 130 19.45 16.24 -5.47
N GLY A 131 19.02 15.23 -4.76
CA GLY A 131 19.23 15.11 -3.31
C GLY A 131 18.36 16.02 -2.42
N LEU A 132 17.43 16.79 -2.97
CA LEU A 132 16.57 17.70 -2.18
C LEU A 132 15.75 16.98 -1.11
N MET A 133 15.48 15.70 -1.29
CA MET A 133 14.71 14.87 -0.34
C MET A 133 15.56 13.72 0.22
N ALA A 134 16.87 13.89 0.34
CA ALA A 134 17.79 12.86 0.83
C ALA A 134 17.46 12.39 2.26
N GLN A 135 16.90 13.28 3.11
CA GLN A 135 16.49 13.00 4.47
C GLN A 135 15.23 12.13 4.57
N LEU A 136 14.41 12.06 3.51
CA LEU A 136 13.20 11.25 3.50
C LEU A 136 13.49 9.82 3.05
N SER A 137 12.75 8.85 3.58
CA SER A 137 12.80 7.48 3.09
C SER A 137 12.24 7.38 1.66
N ALA A 138 12.71 6.39 0.88
CA ALA A 138 12.14 6.15 -0.45
C ALA A 138 10.63 5.83 -0.41
N GLY A 139 10.17 5.19 0.67
CA GLY A 139 8.75 4.93 0.92
C GLY A 139 7.96 6.23 1.07
N ARG A 140 8.49 7.18 1.86
CA ARG A 140 7.81 8.48 2.07
C ARG A 140 7.74 9.31 0.79
N VAL A 141 8.81 9.34 -0.01
CA VAL A 141 8.78 10.04 -1.31
C VAL A 141 7.75 9.41 -2.25
N ARG A 142 7.64 8.07 -2.29
CA ARG A 142 6.61 7.40 -3.09
C ARG A 142 5.20 7.69 -2.60
N GLU A 143 4.97 7.71 -1.30
CA GLU A 143 3.68 8.05 -0.70
C GLU A 143 3.24 9.47 -1.10
N LEU A 144 4.14 10.46 -1.03
CA LEU A 144 3.88 11.81 -1.50
C LEU A 144 3.53 11.84 -3.00
N MET A 145 4.27 11.12 -3.83
CA MET A 145 3.98 11.03 -5.27
C MET A 145 2.61 10.39 -5.53
N GLU A 146 2.26 9.34 -4.81
CA GLU A 146 0.94 8.69 -4.91
C GLU A 146 -0.19 9.61 -4.48
N TYR A 147 0.04 10.43 -3.46
CA TYR A 147 -0.93 11.44 -3.04
C TYR A 147 -1.09 12.53 -4.12
N LEU A 148 0.01 13.01 -4.72
CA LEU A 148 -0.05 13.96 -5.83
C LEU A 148 -0.78 13.41 -7.07
N GLU A 149 -0.69 12.11 -7.32
CA GLU A 149 -1.48 11.47 -8.39
C GLU A 149 -2.97 11.43 -8.04
N LEU A 150 -3.31 11.09 -6.79
CA LEU A 150 -4.70 11.06 -6.32
C LEU A 150 -5.36 12.44 -6.42
N GLU A 151 -4.62 13.49 -6.05
CA GLU A 151 -5.09 14.88 -6.09
C GLU A 151 -5.07 15.50 -7.51
N GLY A 152 -4.50 14.81 -8.49
CA GLY A 152 -4.46 15.26 -9.88
C GLY A 152 -3.36 16.28 -10.21
N PHE A 153 -2.28 16.30 -9.42
CA PHE A 153 -1.06 17.06 -9.70
C PHE A 153 -0.07 16.27 -10.56
N LEU A 154 -0.10 14.94 -10.47
CA LEU A 154 0.67 14.02 -11.27
C LEU A 154 -0.24 13.00 -11.95
N ARG A 155 0.22 12.45 -13.06
CA ARG A 155 -0.42 11.32 -13.73
C ARG A 155 0.61 10.32 -14.20
N ILE A 156 0.21 9.06 -14.31
CA ILE A 156 1.01 8.03 -14.96
C ILE A 156 0.50 7.89 -16.40
N ASN A 157 1.41 7.96 -17.35
CA ASN A 157 1.12 7.61 -18.73
C ASN A 157 0.99 6.07 -18.83
N PRO A 158 -0.17 5.54 -19.22
CA PRO A 158 -0.39 4.09 -19.21
C PRO A 158 0.46 3.34 -20.26
N ALA A 159 0.79 3.98 -21.39
CA ALA A 159 1.55 3.35 -22.46
C ALA A 159 3.03 3.11 -22.10
N HIS A 160 3.62 4.00 -21.31
CA HIS A 160 5.06 3.96 -20.98
C HIS A 160 5.36 3.89 -19.50
N SER A 161 4.34 3.84 -18.63
CA SER A 161 4.48 3.88 -17.17
C SER A 161 5.33 5.06 -16.67
N THR A 162 5.34 6.17 -17.40
CA THR A 162 6.07 7.40 -17.09
C THR A 162 5.24 8.32 -16.23
N LEU A 163 5.91 9.10 -15.39
CA LEU A 163 5.30 10.07 -14.50
C LEU A 163 5.30 11.45 -15.17
N GLU A 164 4.14 12.05 -15.30
CA GLU A 164 3.93 13.34 -15.96
C GLU A 164 3.20 14.32 -15.03
N PRO A 165 3.47 15.65 -15.15
CA PRO A 165 2.64 16.64 -14.50
C PRO A 165 1.21 16.59 -15.06
N ALA A 166 0.22 16.72 -14.18
CA ALA A 166 -1.19 16.79 -14.56
C ALA A 166 -1.71 18.25 -14.51
N GLY A 167 -2.98 18.46 -14.86
CA GLY A 167 -3.54 19.79 -15.04
C GLY A 167 -3.37 20.75 -13.87
N LYS A 168 -3.46 20.25 -12.62
CA LYS A 168 -3.28 21.05 -11.40
C LYS A 168 -1.81 21.38 -11.05
N ALA A 169 -0.82 20.78 -11.72
CA ALA A 169 0.58 21.00 -11.37
C ALA A 169 1.00 22.47 -11.42
N ARG A 170 0.39 23.25 -12.34
CA ARG A 170 0.69 24.64 -12.55
C ARG A 170 0.32 25.52 -11.34
N SER A 171 -0.85 25.28 -10.75
CA SER A 171 -1.34 26.07 -9.60
C SER A 171 -0.41 25.93 -8.40
N LEU A 172 0.10 24.73 -8.14
CA LEU A 172 1.01 24.47 -7.04
C LEU A 172 2.42 25.04 -7.29
N LEU A 173 2.90 25.02 -8.56
CA LEU A 173 4.24 25.50 -8.90
C LEU A 173 4.33 27.03 -9.01
N PHE A 174 3.27 27.69 -9.52
CA PHE A 174 3.36 29.10 -9.96
C PHE A 174 2.29 30.00 -9.36
N GLU A 175 1.18 29.47 -8.83
CA GLU A 175 0.03 30.25 -8.39
C GLU A 175 -0.10 30.29 -6.85
N GLY A 176 0.85 29.71 -6.12
CA GLY A 176 0.92 29.76 -4.66
C GLY A 176 -0.12 28.89 -3.94
N GLU A 177 -0.70 27.91 -4.63
CA GLU A 177 -1.59 26.93 -4.01
C GLU A 177 -0.86 26.18 -2.89
N ARG A 178 -1.54 26.00 -1.75
CA ARG A 178 -1.03 25.20 -0.64
C ARG A 178 -1.65 23.81 -0.68
N LEU A 179 -0.86 22.82 -0.37
CA LEU A 179 -1.30 21.43 -0.35
C LEU A 179 -1.03 20.78 1.01
N SER A 180 -2.10 20.32 1.63
CA SER A 180 -2.01 19.58 2.89
C SER A 180 -2.42 18.12 2.66
N MET A 181 -1.63 17.20 3.19
CA MET A 181 -1.90 15.77 3.14
C MET A 181 -2.46 15.32 4.50
N PRO A 182 -3.64 14.69 4.53
CA PRO A 182 -4.14 14.09 5.76
C PRO A 182 -3.30 12.85 6.10
N LEU A 183 -2.66 12.88 7.24
CA LEU A 183 -1.99 11.74 7.84
C LEU A 183 -2.93 11.08 8.84
N ARG A 184 -3.14 9.80 8.68
CA ARG A 184 -3.79 9.03 9.72
C ARG A 184 -2.90 9.07 10.95
N LYS A 185 -3.39 9.65 12.06
CA LYS A 185 -2.74 9.42 13.33
C LYS A 185 -2.80 7.91 13.54
N ASP A 186 -1.68 7.23 13.34
CA ASP A 186 -1.57 5.85 13.78
C ASP A 186 -2.06 5.86 15.22
N ARG A 187 -3.22 5.26 15.47
CA ARG A 187 -3.51 4.83 16.84
C ARG A 187 -2.27 4.06 17.20
N VAL A 188 -1.45 4.63 18.09
CA VAL A 188 -0.46 3.85 18.78
C VAL A 188 -1.26 2.63 19.19
N ARG A 189 -1.06 1.52 18.48
CA ARG A 189 -1.56 0.23 18.97
C ARG A 189 -0.91 0.18 20.32
N GLU A 190 -1.66 0.59 21.35
CA GLU A 190 -1.31 0.16 22.69
C GLU A 190 -1.11 -1.32 22.50
N LYS A 191 0.16 -1.70 22.48
CA LYS A 191 0.52 -3.11 22.62
C LYS A 191 -0.26 -3.47 23.87
N LYS A 192 -1.41 -4.15 23.69
CA LYS A 192 -2.09 -4.78 24.83
C LYS A 192 -0.94 -5.37 25.61
N PRO A 193 -0.75 -4.98 26.87
CA PRO A 193 0.36 -5.49 27.63
C PRO A 193 0.32 -6.99 27.38
N ALA A 194 1.37 -7.51 26.76
CA ALA A 194 1.49 -8.94 26.57
C ALA A 194 1.24 -9.47 27.96
N SER A 195 0.12 -10.20 28.13
CA SER A 195 -0.15 -10.83 29.42
C SER A 195 1.17 -11.49 29.80
N LYS A 196 1.77 -11.09 30.87
CA LYS A 196 3.00 -11.69 31.41
C LYS A 196 2.63 -13.14 31.79
N GLY A 197 2.35 -13.96 30.80
CA GLY A 197 2.53 -15.38 30.91
C GLY A 197 4.04 -15.56 31.07
N THR A 198 4.43 -16.15 32.15
CA THR A 198 5.79 -16.55 32.48
C THR A 198 6.45 -17.08 31.21
N ALA A 199 7.38 -16.29 30.64
CA ALA A 199 8.15 -16.72 29.48
C ALA A 199 8.87 -18.01 29.86
N LEU A 200 8.57 -19.09 29.16
CA LEU A 200 9.27 -20.35 29.33
C LEU A 200 10.71 -20.15 28.87
N PRO A 201 11.71 -20.81 29.50
CA PRO A 201 13.08 -20.82 29.00
C PRO A 201 13.07 -21.20 27.51
N GLU A 202 13.80 -20.49 26.65
CA GLU A 202 13.79 -20.65 25.18
C GLU A 202 13.92 -22.12 24.74
N ALA A 203 14.78 -22.89 25.39
CA ALA A 203 14.96 -24.33 25.14
C ALA A 203 13.68 -25.17 25.38
N ARG A 204 12.78 -24.72 26.25
CA ARG A 204 11.52 -25.43 26.53
C ARG A 204 10.46 -25.04 25.50
N GLU A 205 10.44 -23.79 25.06
CA GLU A 205 9.57 -23.31 24.00
C GLU A 205 9.87 -24.03 22.69
N GLU A 206 11.16 -24.16 22.31
CA GLU A 206 11.58 -24.87 21.10
C GLU A 206 11.18 -26.35 21.12
N ARG A 207 11.37 -27.05 22.27
CA ARG A 207 10.95 -28.45 22.42
C ARG A 207 9.43 -28.60 22.28
N LEU A 208 8.67 -27.71 22.87
CA LEU A 208 7.21 -27.72 22.80
C LEU A 208 6.75 -27.43 21.36
N LEU A 209 7.37 -26.46 20.68
CA LEU A 209 7.08 -26.16 19.30
C LEU A 209 7.37 -27.34 18.34
N ALA A 210 8.47 -28.06 18.57
CA ALA A 210 8.81 -29.25 17.81
C ALA A 210 7.77 -30.37 18.02
N ALA A 211 7.36 -30.61 19.26
CA ALA A 211 6.32 -31.58 19.61
C ALA A 211 4.96 -31.22 18.96
N LEU A 212 4.56 -29.96 18.99
CA LEU A 212 3.34 -29.45 18.36
C LEU A 212 3.37 -29.62 16.84
N ARG A 213 4.50 -29.38 16.19
CA ARG A 213 4.68 -29.60 14.75
C ARG A 213 4.50 -31.08 14.38
N THR A 214 5.09 -31.99 15.19
CA THR A 214 4.95 -33.44 14.99
C THR A 214 3.50 -33.89 15.18
N LEU A 215 2.83 -33.41 16.23
CA LEU A 215 1.42 -33.71 16.48
C LEU A 215 0.52 -33.22 15.32
N ARG A 216 0.72 -31.96 14.88
CA ARG A 216 -0.02 -31.40 13.73
C ARG A 216 0.16 -32.25 12.47
N ALA A 217 1.40 -32.68 12.15
CA ALA A 217 1.66 -33.50 10.98
C ALA A 217 0.91 -34.84 11.05
N ARG A 218 0.87 -35.47 12.23
CA ARG A 218 0.12 -36.70 12.43
C ARG A 218 -1.39 -36.53 12.24
N LEU A 219 -1.96 -35.44 12.82
CA LEU A 219 -3.38 -35.13 12.66
C LEU A 219 -3.74 -34.84 11.22
N ALA A 220 -2.94 -34.01 10.53
CA ALA A 220 -3.12 -33.68 9.12
C ALA A 220 -3.07 -34.91 8.22
N GLN A 221 -2.16 -35.89 8.50
CA GLN A 221 -2.06 -37.13 7.80
C GLN A 221 -3.28 -38.01 8.07
N ALA A 222 -3.76 -38.09 9.30
CA ALA A 222 -4.94 -38.90 9.66
C ALA A 222 -6.23 -38.38 9.00
N GLU A 223 -6.35 -37.06 8.85
CA GLU A 223 -7.51 -36.38 8.23
C GLU A 223 -7.37 -36.20 6.72
N GLY A 224 -6.22 -36.53 6.15
CA GLY A 224 -5.96 -36.38 4.70
C GLY A 224 -5.91 -34.92 4.23
N VAL A 225 -5.57 -33.96 5.11
CA VAL A 225 -5.53 -32.53 4.83
C VAL A 225 -4.12 -31.97 4.95
N PRO A 226 -3.80 -30.85 4.26
CA PRO A 226 -2.54 -30.13 4.45
C PRO A 226 -2.37 -29.64 5.89
N ALA A 227 -1.15 -29.74 6.44
CA ALA A 227 -0.86 -29.44 7.83
C ALA A 227 -1.27 -28.03 8.29
N TYR A 228 -1.26 -27.03 7.41
CA TYR A 228 -1.66 -25.64 7.71
C TYR A 228 -3.16 -25.48 7.94
N ILE A 229 -3.98 -26.43 7.47
CA ILE A 229 -5.44 -26.42 7.72
C ILE A 229 -5.73 -26.76 9.17
N VAL A 230 -4.95 -27.63 9.80
CA VAL A 230 -5.10 -27.97 11.21
C VAL A 230 -4.75 -26.76 12.09
N PHE A 231 -3.54 -26.22 11.97
CA PHE A 231 -3.11 -24.97 12.59
C PHE A 231 -1.97 -24.33 11.80
N SER A 232 -1.95 -22.99 11.77
CA SER A 232 -0.85 -22.25 11.14
C SER A 232 0.45 -22.34 11.95
N ASN A 233 1.60 -22.06 11.33
CA ASN A 233 2.88 -21.99 12.04
C ASN A 233 2.88 -20.91 13.13
N ALA A 234 2.20 -19.78 12.88
CA ALA A 234 2.06 -18.69 13.84
C ALA A 234 1.23 -19.12 15.08
N THR A 235 0.16 -19.88 14.87
CA THR A 235 -0.66 -20.45 15.93
C THR A 235 0.14 -21.41 16.81
N LEU A 236 0.94 -22.32 16.20
CA LEU A 236 1.79 -23.24 16.97
C LEU A 236 2.88 -22.51 17.76
N ALA A 237 3.45 -21.44 17.22
CA ALA A 237 4.43 -20.62 17.93
C ALA A 237 3.79 -19.91 19.13
N ASP A 238 2.57 -19.39 18.98
CA ASP A 238 1.83 -18.77 20.09
C ASP A 238 1.42 -19.80 21.16
N MET A 239 1.01 -21.02 20.76
CA MET A 239 0.79 -22.14 21.67
C MET A 239 2.05 -22.51 22.48
N ALA A 240 3.20 -22.62 21.80
CA ALA A 240 4.46 -22.98 22.45
C ALA A 240 4.89 -21.91 23.49
N ARG A 241 4.74 -20.63 23.14
CA ARG A 241 5.08 -19.50 23.99
C ARG A 241 4.17 -19.38 25.20
N ARG A 242 2.84 -19.55 25.02
CA ARG A 242 1.84 -19.41 26.08
C ARG A 242 1.69 -20.67 26.91
N ALA A 243 2.00 -21.84 26.35
CA ALA A 243 1.83 -23.15 26.94
C ALA A 243 0.50 -23.30 27.70
N PRO A 244 -0.67 -23.13 27.04
CA PRO A 244 -1.98 -23.14 27.72
C PRO A 244 -2.22 -24.47 28.41
N ARG A 245 -2.72 -24.43 29.64
CA ARG A 245 -3.02 -25.63 30.46
C ARG A 245 -4.50 -25.83 30.69
N THR A 246 -5.34 -24.87 30.31
CA THR A 246 -6.80 -24.95 30.42
C THR A 246 -7.44 -24.68 29.07
N MET A 247 -8.67 -25.10 28.84
CA MET A 247 -9.40 -24.87 27.61
C MET A 247 -9.63 -23.37 27.39
N GLU A 248 -9.88 -22.59 28.45
CA GLU A 248 -10.05 -21.15 28.36
C GLU A 248 -8.76 -20.49 27.86
N ALA A 249 -7.60 -20.85 28.41
CA ALA A 249 -6.30 -20.35 27.99
C ALA A 249 -5.93 -20.80 26.56
N PHE A 250 -6.41 -21.97 26.14
CA PHE A 250 -6.20 -22.48 24.78
C PHE A 250 -7.01 -21.66 23.76
N LEU A 251 -8.23 -21.28 24.08
CA LEU A 251 -9.08 -20.44 23.22
C LEU A 251 -8.56 -18.99 23.08
N GLU A 252 -7.66 -18.55 23.96
CA GLU A 252 -7.00 -17.24 23.86
C GLU A 252 -5.78 -17.24 22.91
N VAL A 253 -5.34 -18.41 22.44
CA VAL A 253 -4.24 -18.52 21.48
C VAL A 253 -4.66 -17.95 20.13
N SER A 254 -3.79 -17.16 19.53
CA SER A 254 -4.07 -16.56 18.23
C SER A 254 -4.26 -17.64 17.15
N GLY A 255 -5.42 -17.61 16.48
CA GLY A 255 -5.78 -18.60 15.45
C GLY A 255 -6.45 -19.87 15.97
N VAL A 256 -6.84 -19.91 17.24
CA VAL A 256 -7.74 -20.90 17.82
C VAL A 256 -9.12 -20.26 17.95
N GLY A 257 -10.13 -20.80 17.28
CA GLY A 257 -11.53 -20.34 17.31
C GLY A 257 -12.43 -21.28 18.10
N ARG A 258 -13.60 -20.78 18.52
CA ARG A 258 -14.72 -21.64 18.91
C ARG A 258 -15.36 -22.17 17.63
N VAL A 259 -15.50 -23.47 17.49
CA VAL A 259 -16.28 -24.12 16.43
C VAL A 259 -17.75 -24.07 16.82
#